data_4ba3b6cbe560740f7700101783573bb5
#
_entry.id   4ba3b6cbe560740f7700101783573bb5
#
_cell.length_a   1.000
_cell.length_b   1.000
_cell.length_c   1.000
_cell.angle_alpha   90.00
_cell.angle_beta   90.00
_cell.angle_gamma   90.00
#
_symmetry.space_group_name_H-M   'P 1'
#
loop_
_entity.id
_entity.type
_entity.pdbx_description
1 polymer ?
#
loop_
_entity_poly.entity_id
_entity_poly.type
_entity_poly.pdbx_seq_one_letter_code
_entity_poly.pdbx_strand_id
1 'polypeptide(L)'
;MTTTEPRTEREILDRDSVDDVDAIAEFNPDPVEIIHAVEDQAEALFTWDYSKGSRPRLDKLYEKAKVSQWNAQTDLDWSIEVDPLEAFSIFTESSNVNTGHWTEHPDSPAKNWGDKEWDQFSIESFAWRLSQFKHGEQGALLCTAKIVETVPWIDAKYYAATQVVDEARHVEVFEKYIDEKIGVRYPVNPHLQLLLDDIINDSRWDMTYLGMQIMVEGLALAAFGMMHQVTTEPLLKKLLRYVMSDEARHVAFGVLSLQEVYQDMTAKEVRERQEFAFEAGIRMRDRLLQQEVWDRMGCDVKKAVEHGLNIPDDDQIFNQLLFSKIVPNCRKLGLLDAGDGWLREKYTEIGVIELEHLEDTGEEYSTFSIEDEQLATDRS
;
A
#
# COMPACT_ATOMS: atom_id res chain seq x y z
N MET A 1 14.12 30.33 -16.37
CA MET A 1 13.78 28.93 -16.69
C MET A 1 15.03 28.12 -16.40
N THR A 2 15.16 27.60 -15.21
CA THR A 2 16.20 26.65 -14.86
C THR A 2 15.75 25.29 -15.38
N THR A 3 16.36 24.83 -16.46
CA THR A 3 16.24 23.45 -16.90
C THR A 3 16.98 22.62 -15.88
N THR A 4 16.28 22.14 -14.87
CA THR A 4 16.80 21.04 -14.05
C THR A 4 16.84 19.81 -14.96
N GLU A 5 18.03 19.26 -15.17
CA GLU A 5 18.16 17.96 -15.86
C GLU A 5 17.35 16.89 -15.11
N PRO A 6 16.86 15.85 -15.82
CA PRO A 6 16.22 14.71 -15.17
C PRO A 6 17.14 14.11 -14.11
N ARG A 7 16.57 13.71 -12.96
CA ARG A 7 17.34 13.06 -11.90
C ARG A 7 17.87 11.70 -12.36
N THR A 8 19.05 11.36 -11.91
CA THR A 8 19.63 10.02 -12.05
C THR A 8 18.93 9.05 -11.08
N GLU A 9 19.02 7.75 -11.33
CA GLU A 9 18.48 6.71 -10.43
C GLU A 9 19.04 6.84 -9.01
N ARG A 10 20.35 7.13 -8.88
CA ARG A 10 20.98 7.41 -7.59
C ARG A 10 20.36 8.60 -6.86
N GLU A 11 20.03 9.68 -7.57
CA GLU A 11 19.37 10.86 -6.99
C GLU A 11 17.88 10.63 -6.69
N ILE A 12 17.24 9.71 -7.40
CA ILE A 12 15.84 9.33 -7.14
C ILE A 12 15.74 8.45 -5.89
N LEU A 13 16.59 7.42 -5.79
CA LEU A 13 16.52 6.42 -4.73
C LEU A 13 17.35 6.78 -3.49
N ASP A 14 18.17 7.82 -3.56
CA ASP A 14 19.15 8.24 -2.53
C ASP A 14 20.06 7.07 -2.09
N ARG A 15 20.51 6.26 -3.05
CA ARG A 15 21.41 5.13 -2.82
C ARG A 15 22.17 4.74 -4.09
N ASP A 16 23.19 3.88 -3.97
CA ASP A 16 24.12 3.61 -5.07
C ASP A 16 23.52 2.77 -6.21
N SER A 17 22.55 1.91 -5.92
CA SER A 17 21.83 1.06 -6.90
C SER A 17 20.46 0.62 -6.41
N VAL A 18 19.63 0.10 -7.32
CA VAL A 18 18.29 -0.44 -6.98
C VAL A 18 18.37 -1.53 -5.90
N ASP A 19 19.39 -2.38 -5.93
CA ASP A 19 19.59 -3.50 -5.01
C ASP A 19 20.75 -3.25 -4.03
N ASP A 20 20.88 -2.01 -3.54
CA ASP A 20 21.83 -1.66 -2.50
C ASP A 20 21.41 -2.30 -1.17
N VAL A 21 22.04 -3.41 -0.84
CA VAL A 21 21.72 -4.24 0.36
C VAL A 21 21.88 -3.43 1.65
N ASP A 22 22.86 -2.53 1.72
CA ASP A 22 23.09 -1.74 2.94
C ASP A 22 21.95 -0.75 3.20
N ALA A 23 21.48 -0.09 2.16
CA ALA A 23 20.34 0.82 2.25
C ALA A 23 19.01 0.06 2.46
N ILE A 24 18.83 -1.10 1.81
CA ILE A 24 17.60 -1.90 1.95
C ILE A 24 17.52 -2.57 3.33
N ALA A 25 18.65 -2.93 3.94
CA ALA A 25 18.68 -3.60 5.24
C ALA A 25 18.45 -2.66 6.43
N GLU A 26 18.19 -1.38 6.22
CA GLU A 26 17.81 -0.47 7.28
C GLU A 26 16.46 -0.87 7.90
N PHE A 27 16.36 -0.79 9.23
CA PHE A 27 15.15 -1.13 9.97
C PHE A 27 15.06 -0.33 11.28
N ASN A 28 13.84 -0.22 11.81
CA ASN A 28 13.57 0.39 13.10
C ASN A 28 13.53 -0.70 14.20
N PRO A 29 14.53 -0.79 15.08
CA PRO A 29 14.66 -1.91 16.03
C PRO A 29 13.68 -1.83 17.21
N ASP A 30 13.14 -0.65 17.50
CA ASP A 30 12.35 -0.44 18.71
C ASP A 30 10.90 -0.03 18.36
N PRO A 31 9.88 -0.77 18.86
CA PRO A 31 8.48 -0.38 18.71
C PRO A 31 8.11 0.84 19.59
N VAL A 32 9.00 1.28 20.47
CA VAL A 32 8.72 2.38 21.40
C VAL A 32 8.72 3.71 20.67
N GLU A 33 7.52 4.22 20.47
CA GLU A 33 7.18 5.65 20.36
C GLU A 33 8.22 6.54 19.65
N ILE A 34 8.56 6.20 18.42
CA ILE A 34 9.13 7.23 17.55
C ILE A 34 7.98 8.17 17.23
N ILE A 35 7.82 9.20 18.05
CA ILE A 35 6.98 10.34 17.67
C ILE A 35 7.72 11.04 16.54
N HIS A 36 7.34 10.71 15.33
CA HIS A 36 7.86 11.33 14.13
C HIS A 36 6.95 12.49 13.74
N ALA A 37 7.52 13.67 13.56
CA ALA A 37 6.81 14.86 13.10
C ALA A 37 7.12 15.06 11.61
N VAL A 38 6.09 15.04 10.77
CA VAL A 38 6.18 15.36 9.34
C VAL A 38 5.62 16.76 9.13
N GLU A 39 6.36 17.62 8.43
CA GLU A 39 5.85 18.92 7.99
C GLU A 39 4.94 18.73 6.79
N ASP A 40 3.69 19.14 6.91
CA ASP A 40 2.76 19.17 5.79
C ASP A 40 2.89 20.50 5.03
N GLN A 41 3.12 20.41 3.71
CA GLN A 41 3.12 21.55 2.81
C GLN A 41 1.95 21.41 1.84
N ALA A 42 1.14 22.45 1.69
CA ALA A 42 -0.04 22.42 0.85
C ALA A 42 -0.13 23.65 -0.06
N GLU A 43 -0.27 23.42 -1.36
CA GLU A 43 -0.69 24.43 -2.32
C GLU A 43 -2.21 24.39 -2.47
N ALA A 44 -2.92 25.21 -1.70
CA ALA A 44 -4.38 25.25 -1.71
C ALA A 44 -4.90 26.50 -2.41
N LEU A 45 -5.77 26.32 -3.39
CA LEU A 45 -6.58 27.37 -3.97
C LEU A 45 -8.02 27.25 -3.47
N PHE A 46 -8.43 28.18 -2.62
CA PHE A 46 -9.79 28.22 -2.10
C PHE A 46 -10.70 29.08 -2.96
N THR A 47 -11.84 28.55 -3.35
CA THR A 47 -12.91 29.27 -4.04
C THR A 47 -14.24 29.07 -3.34
N TRP A 48 -15.13 30.07 -3.44
CA TRP A 48 -16.53 30.00 -2.97
C TRP A 48 -17.45 29.36 -4.03
N ASP A 49 -16.89 28.56 -4.94
CA ASP A 49 -17.67 27.84 -5.94
C ASP A 49 -18.25 26.56 -5.33
N TYR A 50 -19.57 26.50 -5.25
CA TYR A 50 -20.34 25.36 -4.75
C TYR A 50 -21.02 24.59 -5.90
N SER A 51 -20.61 24.80 -7.14
CA SER A 51 -21.15 24.13 -8.33
C SER A 51 -20.82 22.65 -8.30
N LYS A 52 -21.72 21.87 -7.68
CA LYS A 52 -21.64 20.40 -7.61
C LYS A 52 -22.13 19.76 -8.91
N GLY A 53 -21.62 18.58 -9.23
CA GLY A 53 -22.11 17.74 -10.34
C GLY A 53 -21.38 17.97 -11.67
N SER A 54 -20.28 18.71 -11.67
CA SER A 54 -19.39 18.82 -12.84
C SER A 54 -18.68 17.50 -13.14
N ARG A 55 -18.56 16.63 -12.13
CA ARG A 55 -17.93 15.29 -12.18
C ARG A 55 -18.87 14.21 -11.67
N PRO A 56 -19.85 13.74 -12.50
CA PRO A 56 -20.88 12.80 -12.04
C PRO A 56 -20.34 11.47 -11.51
N ARG A 57 -19.14 11.03 -11.96
CA ARG A 57 -18.50 9.80 -11.46
C ARG A 57 -18.01 9.96 -10.02
N LEU A 58 -17.46 11.12 -9.67
CA LEU A 58 -17.05 11.43 -8.29
C LEU A 58 -18.26 11.61 -7.39
N ASP A 59 -19.32 12.28 -7.87
CA ASP A 59 -20.56 12.41 -7.13
C ASP A 59 -21.18 11.05 -6.80
N LYS A 60 -21.15 10.10 -7.77
CA LYS A 60 -21.62 8.72 -7.53
C LYS A 60 -20.80 8.01 -6.46
N LEU A 61 -19.47 8.17 -6.43
CA LEU A 61 -18.62 7.62 -5.37
C LEU A 61 -18.99 8.21 -4.01
N TYR A 62 -19.20 9.52 -3.93
CA TYR A 62 -19.62 10.19 -2.71
C TYR A 62 -20.98 9.67 -2.19
N GLU A 63 -21.98 9.54 -3.08
CA GLU A 63 -23.29 8.99 -2.69
C GLU A 63 -23.16 7.55 -2.18
N LYS A 64 -22.32 6.73 -2.84
CA LYS A 64 -22.05 5.35 -2.42
C LYS A 64 -21.36 5.30 -1.06
N ALA A 65 -20.33 6.11 -0.84
CA ALA A 65 -19.59 6.16 0.42
C ALA A 65 -20.48 6.51 1.63
N LYS A 66 -21.49 7.39 1.45
CA LYS A 66 -22.43 7.77 2.52
C LYS A 66 -23.31 6.62 3.00
N VAL A 67 -23.59 5.64 2.15
CA VAL A 67 -24.46 4.49 2.50
C VAL A 67 -23.66 3.25 2.90
N SER A 68 -22.39 3.16 2.49
CA SER A 68 -21.50 2.03 2.77
C SER A 68 -20.72 2.21 4.09
N GLN A 69 -21.29 2.90 5.06
CA GLN A 69 -20.64 3.12 6.36
C GLN A 69 -20.84 1.91 7.28
N TRP A 70 -19.80 1.60 8.05
CA TRP A 70 -19.79 0.57 9.06
C TRP A 70 -19.09 1.07 10.34
N ASN A 71 -19.26 0.33 11.44
CA ASN A 71 -18.72 0.71 12.74
C ASN A 71 -17.79 -0.40 13.27
N ALA A 72 -16.51 -0.06 13.48
CA ALA A 72 -15.50 -1.00 13.94
C ALA A 72 -15.83 -1.66 15.29
N GLN A 73 -16.60 -1.01 16.16
CA GLN A 73 -16.93 -1.53 17.48
C GLN A 73 -18.15 -2.46 17.49
N THR A 74 -19.13 -2.22 16.60
CA THR A 74 -20.44 -2.90 16.66
C THR A 74 -20.69 -3.87 15.53
N ASP A 75 -20.05 -3.67 14.37
CA ASP A 75 -20.30 -4.50 13.19
C ASP A 75 -19.32 -5.68 13.07
N LEU A 76 -18.32 -5.74 13.97
CA LEU A 76 -17.39 -6.85 14.12
C LEU A 76 -17.57 -7.55 15.47
N ASP A 77 -17.49 -8.87 15.49
CA ASP A 77 -17.62 -9.66 16.72
C ASP A 77 -16.27 -9.82 17.43
N TRP A 78 -15.96 -8.87 18.29
CA TRP A 78 -14.72 -8.86 19.07
C TRP A 78 -14.65 -9.93 20.16
N SER A 79 -15.73 -10.70 20.42
CA SER A 79 -15.71 -11.82 21.35
C SER A 79 -15.03 -13.07 20.79
N ILE A 80 -14.78 -13.13 19.49
CA ILE A 80 -14.07 -14.23 18.84
C ILE A 80 -12.65 -14.31 19.37
N GLU A 81 -12.27 -15.47 19.89
CA GLU A 81 -10.88 -15.78 20.25
C GLU A 81 -10.08 -16.08 18.98
N VAL A 82 -8.88 -15.53 18.89
CA VAL A 82 -8.00 -15.66 17.72
C VAL A 82 -6.72 -16.34 18.13
N ASP A 83 -6.36 -17.41 17.42
CA ASP A 83 -5.01 -17.98 17.46
C ASP A 83 -4.18 -17.31 16.35
N PRO A 84 -3.14 -16.52 16.68
CA PRO A 84 -2.34 -15.81 15.68
C PRO A 84 -1.64 -16.74 14.68
N LEU A 85 -1.31 -17.98 15.08
CA LEU A 85 -0.68 -18.95 14.20
C LEU A 85 -1.67 -19.48 13.17
N GLU A 86 -2.93 -19.72 13.57
CA GLU A 86 -3.98 -20.21 12.68
C GLU A 86 -4.60 -19.09 11.83
N ALA A 87 -4.60 -17.84 12.33
CA ALA A 87 -5.24 -16.72 11.68
C ALA A 87 -4.66 -16.42 10.30
N PHE A 88 -3.34 -16.54 10.17
CA PHE A 88 -2.65 -16.26 8.92
C PHE A 88 -1.40 -17.10 8.74
N SER A 89 -1.53 -18.29 8.21
CA SER A 89 -0.41 -19.16 7.87
C SER A 89 -0.21 -19.23 6.36
N ILE A 90 0.66 -18.36 5.81
CA ILE A 90 1.08 -18.42 4.39
C ILE A 90 2.04 -19.63 4.16
N PHE A 91 2.66 -20.09 5.21
CA PHE A 91 3.67 -21.14 5.17
C PHE A 91 3.11 -22.54 5.44
N THR A 92 1.78 -22.72 5.35
CA THR A 92 1.17 -24.05 5.43
C THR A 92 1.39 -24.82 4.12
N GLU A 93 1.37 -26.15 4.20
CA GLU A 93 1.44 -27.04 3.02
C GLU A 93 0.39 -26.71 1.94
N SER A 94 -0.70 -26.03 2.31
CA SER A 94 -1.78 -25.62 1.40
C SER A 94 -1.53 -24.29 0.68
N SER A 95 -0.51 -23.52 1.07
CA SER A 95 -0.34 -22.14 0.57
C SER A 95 0.41 -22.02 -0.76
N ASN A 96 0.92 -23.11 -1.33
CA ASN A 96 1.78 -23.14 -2.54
C ASN A 96 2.99 -22.17 -2.48
N VAL A 97 3.33 -21.64 -1.32
CA VAL A 97 4.53 -20.80 -1.16
C VAL A 97 5.75 -21.72 -1.11
N ASN A 98 6.65 -21.56 -2.05
CA ASN A 98 7.89 -22.30 -2.07
C ASN A 98 8.84 -21.82 -0.96
N THR A 99 8.82 -22.49 0.18
CA THR A 99 9.73 -22.20 1.31
C THR A 99 11.12 -22.80 1.11
N GLY A 100 11.34 -23.61 0.09
CA GLY A 100 12.61 -24.32 -0.17
C GLY A 100 13.81 -23.37 -0.25
N HIS A 101 13.62 -22.17 -0.80
CA HIS A 101 14.67 -21.15 -0.83
C HIS A 101 15.15 -20.75 0.57
N TRP A 102 14.26 -20.73 1.55
CA TRP A 102 14.60 -20.39 2.94
C TRP A 102 15.06 -21.59 3.76
N THR A 103 14.57 -22.78 3.48
CA THR A 103 14.85 -24.00 4.28
C THR A 103 16.05 -24.78 3.76
N GLU A 104 16.29 -24.79 2.46
CA GLU A 104 17.28 -25.68 1.81
C GLU A 104 18.53 -24.94 1.31
N HIS A 105 18.44 -23.62 1.08
CA HIS A 105 19.59 -22.89 0.54
C HIS A 105 20.70 -22.74 1.60
N PRO A 106 21.97 -23.02 1.24
CA PRO A 106 23.09 -23.04 2.22
C PRO A 106 23.36 -21.67 2.88
N ASP A 107 23.05 -20.57 2.18
CA ASP A 107 23.28 -19.21 2.66
C ASP A 107 22.03 -18.57 3.32
N SER A 108 20.92 -19.27 3.36
CA SER A 108 19.71 -18.80 4.02
C SER A 108 19.92 -18.62 5.53
N PRO A 109 19.48 -17.49 6.12
CA PRO A 109 19.50 -17.29 7.56
C PRO A 109 18.59 -18.29 8.30
N ALA A 110 17.59 -18.84 7.64
CA ALA A 110 16.59 -19.77 8.22
C ALA A 110 16.87 -21.25 7.95
N LYS A 111 17.99 -21.61 7.30
CA LYS A 111 18.29 -22.99 6.87
C LYS A 111 18.27 -24.05 7.99
N ASN A 112 18.47 -23.65 9.24
CA ASN A 112 18.52 -24.57 10.37
C ASN A 112 17.26 -24.47 11.25
N TRP A 113 16.24 -23.73 10.82
CA TRP A 113 15.01 -23.58 11.59
C TRP A 113 14.20 -24.88 11.58
N GLY A 114 13.63 -25.20 12.73
CA GLY A 114 12.59 -26.22 12.88
C GLY A 114 11.20 -25.60 12.93
N ASP A 115 10.19 -26.43 13.19
CA ASP A 115 8.78 -26.02 13.22
C ASP A 115 8.55 -24.84 14.20
N LYS A 116 9.21 -24.86 15.36
CA LYS A 116 9.05 -23.81 16.36
C LYS A 116 9.51 -22.44 15.90
N GLU A 117 10.63 -22.36 15.19
CA GLU A 117 11.14 -21.11 14.64
C GLU A 117 10.24 -20.63 13.50
N TRP A 118 9.73 -21.54 12.67
CA TRP A 118 8.79 -21.20 11.61
C TRP A 118 7.43 -20.77 12.14
N ASP A 119 6.91 -21.38 13.19
CA ASP A 119 5.69 -20.94 13.86
C ASP A 119 5.85 -19.52 14.41
N GLN A 120 6.98 -19.27 15.10
CA GLN A 120 7.28 -17.94 15.63
C GLN A 120 7.43 -16.90 14.50
N PHE A 121 8.13 -17.23 13.43
CA PHE A 121 8.28 -16.36 12.26
C PHE A 121 6.93 -16.04 11.61
N SER A 122 6.03 -17.01 11.54
CA SER A 122 4.69 -16.81 11.00
C SER A 122 3.88 -15.80 11.82
N ILE A 123 3.91 -15.92 13.15
CA ILE A 123 3.25 -14.98 14.07
C ILE A 123 3.87 -13.57 13.94
N GLU A 124 5.20 -13.47 13.96
CA GLU A 124 5.91 -12.20 13.86
C GLU A 124 5.68 -11.53 12.50
N SER A 125 5.73 -12.29 11.39
CA SER A 125 5.41 -11.79 10.05
C SER A 125 3.97 -11.28 9.94
N PHE A 126 3.03 -11.99 10.56
CA PHE A 126 1.63 -11.56 10.57
C PHE A 126 1.44 -10.27 11.36
N ALA A 127 2.00 -10.22 12.57
CA ALA A 127 1.98 -9.03 13.43
C ALA A 127 2.64 -7.81 12.73
N TRP A 128 3.75 -8.05 12.04
CA TRP A 128 4.45 -7.03 11.27
C TRP A 128 3.56 -6.48 10.15
N ARG A 129 2.93 -7.33 9.35
CA ARG A 129 2.05 -6.90 8.26
C ARG A 129 0.89 -6.06 8.75
N LEU A 130 0.20 -6.50 9.79
CA LEU A 130 -0.90 -5.72 10.38
C LEU A 130 -0.42 -4.37 10.91
N SER A 131 0.77 -4.34 11.53
CA SER A 131 1.37 -3.08 11.99
C SER A 131 1.70 -2.15 10.83
N GLN A 132 2.27 -2.67 9.72
CA GLN A 132 2.56 -1.86 8.55
C GLN A 132 1.27 -1.37 7.85
N PHE A 133 0.20 -2.15 7.83
CA PHE A 133 -1.10 -1.67 7.36
C PHE A 133 -1.60 -0.51 8.24
N LYS A 134 -1.65 -0.68 9.56
CA LYS A 134 -2.03 0.40 10.47
C LYS A 134 -1.24 1.69 10.23
N HIS A 135 0.07 1.60 10.02
CA HIS A 135 0.90 2.77 9.72
C HIS A 135 0.58 3.38 8.35
N GLY A 136 0.30 2.55 7.35
CA GLY A 136 -0.18 3.00 6.04
C GLY A 136 -1.50 3.76 6.14
N GLU A 137 -2.49 3.20 6.87
CA GLU A 137 -3.80 3.84 7.10
C GLU A 137 -3.67 5.19 7.85
N GLN A 138 -2.74 5.28 8.80
CA GLN A 138 -2.44 6.55 9.45
C GLN A 138 -1.89 7.59 8.46
N GLY A 139 -1.02 7.18 7.55
CA GLY A 139 -0.56 8.02 6.44
C GLY A 139 -1.71 8.40 5.50
N ALA A 140 -2.56 7.44 5.14
CA ALA A 140 -3.73 7.65 4.27
C ALA A 140 -4.71 8.65 4.88
N LEU A 141 -4.95 8.57 6.19
CA LEU A 141 -5.77 9.54 6.92
C LEU A 141 -5.26 10.97 6.75
N LEU A 142 -3.94 11.19 6.93
CA LEU A 142 -3.33 12.52 6.81
C LEU A 142 -3.33 13.00 5.35
N CYS A 143 -2.96 12.15 4.40
CA CYS A 143 -2.95 12.45 2.98
C CYS A 143 -4.35 12.80 2.46
N THR A 144 -5.37 12.06 2.86
CA THR A 144 -6.75 12.29 2.43
C THR A 144 -7.31 13.58 3.03
N ALA A 145 -6.95 13.91 4.29
CA ALA A 145 -7.29 15.20 4.87
C ALA A 145 -6.67 16.35 4.07
N LYS A 146 -5.42 16.23 3.64
CA LYS A 146 -4.75 17.18 2.75
C LYS A 146 -5.44 17.33 1.39
N ILE A 147 -5.91 16.21 0.81
CA ILE A 147 -6.69 16.24 -0.43
C ILE A 147 -7.98 17.07 -0.27
N VAL A 148 -8.67 16.98 0.86
CA VAL A 148 -9.85 17.83 1.13
C VAL A 148 -9.49 19.31 1.02
N GLU A 149 -8.32 19.71 1.50
CA GLU A 149 -7.85 21.09 1.43
C GLU A 149 -7.43 21.48 0.01
N THR A 150 -6.64 20.66 -0.66
CA THR A 150 -5.84 21.05 -1.83
C THR A 150 -6.50 20.77 -3.17
N VAL A 151 -7.32 19.72 -3.31
CA VAL A 151 -7.95 19.39 -4.61
C VAL A 151 -8.86 20.51 -5.09
N PRO A 152 -8.80 20.90 -6.38
CA PRO A 152 -9.52 22.09 -6.85
C PRO A 152 -11.04 21.92 -7.00
N TRP A 153 -11.55 20.70 -7.04
CA TRP A 153 -12.96 20.44 -7.38
C TRP A 153 -13.80 20.12 -6.15
N ILE A 154 -14.97 20.74 -6.05
CA ILE A 154 -15.89 20.51 -4.93
C ILE A 154 -16.38 19.05 -4.84
N ASP A 155 -16.63 18.39 -5.97
CA ASP A 155 -17.06 16.99 -6.00
C ASP A 155 -15.97 16.06 -5.41
N ALA A 156 -14.69 16.36 -5.68
CA ALA A 156 -13.56 15.63 -5.10
C ALA A 156 -13.39 15.92 -3.61
N LYS A 157 -13.53 17.17 -3.16
CA LYS A 157 -13.50 17.53 -1.74
C LYS A 157 -14.55 16.78 -0.93
N TYR A 158 -15.76 16.62 -1.47
CA TYR A 158 -16.84 15.92 -0.78
C TYR A 158 -16.51 14.42 -0.64
N TYR A 159 -16.00 13.80 -1.69
CA TYR A 159 -15.60 12.40 -1.60
C TYR A 159 -14.41 12.20 -0.65
N ALA A 160 -13.37 13.00 -0.76
CA ALA A 160 -12.20 12.92 0.12
C ALA A 160 -12.60 13.09 1.61
N ALA A 161 -13.59 13.94 1.92
CA ALA A 161 -14.09 14.08 3.29
C ALA A 161 -14.75 12.79 3.83
N THR A 162 -15.37 11.97 2.99
CA THR A 162 -15.87 10.66 3.41
C THR A 162 -14.74 9.65 3.57
N GLN A 163 -13.73 9.70 2.72
CA GLN A 163 -12.55 8.86 2.83
C GLN A 163 -11.77 9.13 4.13
N VAL A 164 -11.64 10.38 4.58
CA VAL A 164 -11.04 10.69 5.90
C VAL A 164 -11.70 9.90 7.05
N VAL A 165 -13.01 9.71 7.00
CA VAL A 165 -13.75 8.91 7.99
C VAL A 165 -13.45 7.42 7.84
N ASP A 166 -13.33 6.93 6.59
CA ASP A 166 -13.00 5.54 6.31
C ASP A 166 -11.60 5.23 6.85
N GLU A 167 -10.57 6.06 6.55
CA GLU A 167 -9.18 5.88 7.02
C GLU A 167 -9.06 5.92 8.55
N ALA A 168 -9.77 6.82 9.21
CA ALA A 168 -9.77 6.86 10.68
C ALA A 168 -10.31 5.55 11.29
N ARG A 169 -11.32 4.95 10.66
CA ARG A 169 -11.89 3.67 11.05
C ARG A 169 -10.94 2.50 10.75
N HIS A 170 -10.18 2.57 9.64
CA HIS A 170 -9.17 1.57 9.31
C HIS A 170 -8.04 1.55 10.35
N VAL A 171 -7.53 2.71 10.73
CA VAL A 171 -6.55 2.83 11.83
C VAL A 171 -7.11 2.21 13.11
N GLU A 172 -8.35 2.59 13.50
CA GLU A 172 -9.02 2.08 14.70
C GLU A 172 -9.11 0.55 14.70
N VAL A 173 -9.55 -0.04 13.60
CA VAL A 173 -9.82 -1.47 13.53
C VAL A 173 -8.54 -2.30 13.52
N PHE A 174 -7.48 -1.87 12.80
CA PHE A 174 -6.20 -2.55 12.84
C PHE A 174 -5.51 -2.42 14.20
N GLU A 175 -5.53 -1.23 14.81
CA GLU A 175 -5.02 -1.02 16.17
C GLU A 175 -5.68 -1.98 17.15
N LYS A 176 -7.01 -2.03 17.15
CA LYS A 176 -7.78 -2.90 18.04
C LYS A 176 -7.50 -4.39 17.79
N TYR A 177 -7.40 -4.81 16.53
CA TYR A 177 -7.10 -6.20 16.20
C TYR A 177 -5.70 -6.61 16.68
N ILE A 178 -4.70 -5.75 16.46
CA ILE A 178 -3.33 -5.98 16.95
C ILE A 178 -3.31 -6.10 18.48
N ASP A 179 -3.99 -5.19 19.18
CA ASP A 179 -3.94 -5.13 20.64
C ASP A 179 -4.67 -6.28 21.32
N GLU A 180 -5.89 -6.56 20.87
CA GLU A 180 -6.76 -7.53 21.54
C GLU A 180 -6.54 -8.97 21.08
N LYS A 181 -6.02 -9.17 19.84
CA LYS A 181 -5.95 -10.51 19.24
C LYS A 181 -4.53 -11.00 19.00
N ILE A 182 -3.57 -10.12 18.72
CA ILE A 182 -2.20 -10.50 18.39
C ILE A 182 -1.23 -10.25 19.56
N GLY A 183 -1.33 -9.09 20.20
CA GLY A 183 -0.47 -8.70 21.32
C GLY A 183 0.97 -8.36 20.95
N VAL A 184 1.31 -8.34 19.66
CA VAL A 184 2.65 -8.01 19.14
C VAL A 184 2.56 -6.84 18.20
N ARG A 185 3.38 -5.80 18.42
CA ARG A 185 3.43 -4.59 17.59
C ARG A 185 4.81 -4.43 16.97
N TYR A 186 4.80 -3.77 15.81
CA TYR A 186 5.99 -3.36 15.09
C TYR A 186 5.99 -1.86 14.83
N PRO A 187 7.17 -1.21 14.80
CA PRO A 187 7.31 0.16 14.34
C PRO A 187 7.01 0.27 12.85
N VAL A 188 6.86 1.49 12.35
CA VAL A 188 6.84 1.73 10.92
C VAL A 188 8.18 1.32 10.30
N ASN A 189 8.14 0.57 9.20
CA ASN A 189 9.34 0.24 8.45
C ASN A 189 9.92 1.51 7.81
N PRO A 190 11.26 1.73 7.80
CA PRO A 190 11.86 2.96 7.29
C PRO A 190 11.49 3.28 5.83
N HIS A 191 11.37 2.26 4.96
CA HIS A 191 11.00 2.47 3.56
C HIS A 191 9.55 2.93 3.42
N LEU A 192 8.64 2.41 4.24
CA LEU A 192 7.27 2.90 4.31
C LEU A 192 7.22 4.32 4.85
N GLN A 193 7.96 4.59 5.93
CA GLN A 193 8.02 5.91 6.56
C GLN A 193 8.49 6.97 5.58
N LEU A 194 9.62 6.74 4.89
CA LEU A 194 10.14 7.68 3.88
C LEU A 194 9.12 7.95 2.77
N LEU A 195 8.44 6.91 2.28
CA LEU A 195 7.41 7.08 1.25
C LEU A 195 6.24 7.93 1.76
N LEU A 196 5.74 7.66 2.96
CA LEU A 196 4.63 8.42 3.55
C LEU A 196 5.02 9.87 3.83
N ASP A 197 6.24 10.10 4.33
CA ASP A 197 6.77 11.44 4.59
C ASP A 197 6.86 12.25 3.29
N ASP A 198 7.35 11.65 2.21
CA ASP A 198 7.44 12.29 0.89
C ASP A 198 6.04 12.65 0.34
N ILE A 199 5.07 11.76 0.47
CA ILE A 199 3.67 12.01 0.04
C ILE A 199 3.04 13.15 0.86
N ILE A 200 3.23 13.14 2.18
CA ILE A 200 2.66 14.15 3.08
C ILE A 200 3.34 15.51 2.87
N ASN A 201 4.65 15.53 2.66
CA ASN A 201 5.40 16.77 2.51
C ASN A 201 5.25 17.42 1.12
N ASP A 202 4.93 16.67 0.06
CA ASP A 202 4.74 17.26 -1.29
C ASP A 202 3.54 18.21 -1.31
N SER A 203 3.74 19.46 -1.74
CA SER A 203 2.69 20.48 -1.74
C SER A 203 1.61 20.28 -2.82
N ARG A 204 1.87 19.42 -3.80
CA ARG A 204 1.04 19.22 -4.99
C ARG A 204 0.00 18.13 -4.74
N TRP A 205 -1.27 18.48 -4.85
CA TRP A 205 -2.36 17.56 -4.57
C TRP A 205 -2.35 16.29 -5.45
N ASP A 206 -1.92 16.39 -6.70
CA ASP A 206 -1.86 15.24 -7.60
C ASP A 206 -0.75 14.24 -7.22
N MET A 207 0.36 14.72 -6.64
CA MET A 207 1.41 13.86 -6.08
C MET A 207 0.89 13.10 -4.87
N THR A 208 0.09 13.75 -4.01
CA THR A 208 -0.59 13.08 -2.89
C THR A 208 -1.52 11.97 -3.39
N TYR A 209 -2.31 12.21 -4.45
CA TYR A 209 -3.14 11.17 -5.06
C TYR A 209 -2.33 10.03 -5.68
N LEU A 210 -1.29 10.36 -6.44
CA LEU A 210 -0.44 9.35 -7.05
C LEU A 210 0.21 8.44 -5.99
N GLY A 211 0.77 9.05 -4.96
CA GLY A 211 1.44 8.33 -3.89
C GLY A 211 0.48 7.50 -3.05
N MET A 212 -0.61 8.09 -2.59
CA MET A 212 -1.51 7.42 -1.67
C MET A 212 -2.51 6.53 -2.41
N GLN A 213 -3.43 7.09 -3.19
CA GLN A 213 -4.53 6.30 -3.77
C GLN A 213 -4.06 5.29 -4.84
N ILE A 214 -2.98 5.58 -5.57
CA ILE A 214 -2.52 4.69 -6.64
C ILE A 214 -1.46 3.72 -6.15
N MET A 215 -0.40 4.22 -5.47
CA MET A 215 0.74 3.37 -5.10
C MET A 215 0.48 2.62 -3.79
N VAL A 216 0.11 3.32 -2.71
CA VAL A 216 -0.03 2.71 -1.37
C VAL A 216 -1.33 1.93 -1.24
N GLU A 217 -2.48 2.55 -1.50
CA GLU A 217 -3.79 1.88 -1.36
C GLU A 217 -4.03 0.82 -2.45
N GLY A 218 -3.48 1.02 -3.65
CA GLY A 218 -3.52 0.00 -4.71
C GLY A 218 -2.87 -1.32 -4.27
N LEU A 219 -1.69 -1.25 -3.60
CA LEU A 219 -1.07 -2.43 -3.01
C LEU A 219 -1.87 -2.96 -1.81
N ALA A 220 -2.33 -2.06 -0.93
CA ALA A 220 -3.08 -2.45 0.28
C ALA A 220 -4.31 -3.29 -0.11
N LEU A 221 -5.08 -2.85 -1.09
CA LEU A 221 -6.24 -3.59 -1.61
C LEU A 221 -5.87 -5.00 -2.10
N ALA A 222 -4.75 -5.14 -2.82
CA ALA A 222 -4.27 -6.44 -3.29
C ALA A 222 -3.84 -7.34 -2.12
N ALA A 223 -3.10 -6.79 -1.16
CA ALA A 223 -2.64 -7.53 0.02
C ALA A 223 -3.81 -7.96 0.91
N PHE A 224 -4.81 -7.10 1.12
CA PHE A 224 -6.04 -7.45 1.84
C PHE A 224 -6.83 -8.55 1.13
N GLY A 225 -6.92 -8.48 -0.21
CA GLY A 225 -7.58 -9.51 -1.01
C GLY A 225 -6.92 -10.87 -0.86
N MET A 226 -5.60 -10.93 -0.92
CA MET A 226 -4.85 -12.17 -0.70
C MET A 226 -5.05 -12.68 0.74
N MET A 227 -4.91 -11.82 1.74
CA MET A 227 -5.13 -12.21 3.14
C MET A 227 -6.57 -12.71 3.37
N HIS A 228 -7.56 -12.05 2.80
CA HIS A 228 -8.96 -12.47 2.88
C HIS A 228 -9.20 -13.86 2.26
N GLN A 229 -8.49 -14.20 1.17
CA GLN A 229 -8.61 -15.52 0.54
C GLN A 229 -7.97 -16.62 1.37
N VAL A 230 -6.80 -16.33 1.96
CA VAL A 230 -6.00 -17.32 2.70
C VAL A 230 -6.54 -17.53 4.12
N THR A 231 -6.95 -16.47 4.82
CA THR A 231 -7.40 -16.60 6.21
C THR A 231 -8.70 -17.38 6.33
N THR A 232 -8.76 -18.26 7.33
CA THR A 232 -9.98 -18.94 7.79
C THR A 232 -10.55 -18.31 9.07
N GLU A 233 -9.82 -17.35 9.67
CA GLU A 233 -10.24 -16.69 10.90
C GLU A 233 -11.38 -15.70 10.60
N PRO A 234 -12.58 -15.89 11.22
CA PRO A 234 -13.79 -15.19 10.80
C PRO A 234 -13.78 -13.69 11.09
N LEU A 235 -13.15 -13.25 12.20
CA LEU A 235 -13.08 -11.83 12.55
C LEU A 235 -12.17 -11.09 11.55
N LEU A 236 -10.97 -11.61 11.28
CA LEU A 236 -10.05 -11.03 10.30
C LEU A 236 -10.69 -11.01 8.91
N LYS A 237 -11.31 -12.11 8.52
CA LYS A 237 -11.97 -12.23 7.21
C LYS A 237 -13.05 -11.17 7.02
N LYS A 238 -13.88 -10.94 8.04
CA LYS A 238 -14.92 -9.91 8.02
C LYS A 238 -14.33 -8.50 8.03
N LEU A 239 -13.31 -8.25 8.87
CA LEU A 239 -12.58 -6.99 8.93
C LEU A 239 -12.02 -6.62 7.55
N LEU A 240 -11.25 -7.53 6.95
CA LEU A 240 -10.63 -7.29 5.64
C LEU A 240 -11.67 -7.03 4.55
N ARG A 241 -12.82 -7.72 4.58
CA ARG A 241 -13.91 -7.48 3.64
C ARG A 241 -14.44 -6.05 3.71
N TYR A 242 -14.64 -5.52 4.93
CA TYR A 242 -15.09 -4.13 5.11
C TYR A 242 -14.05 -3.13 4.60
N VAL A 243 -12.80 -3.28 5.02
CA VAL A 243 -11.70 -2.40 4.58
C VAL A 243 -11.54 -2.44 3.06
N MET A 244 -11.49 -3.63 2.43
CA MET A 244 -11.40 -3.76 0.98
C MET A 244 -12.53 -3.07 0.22
N SER A 245 -13.75 -3.08 0.76
CA SER A 245 -14.88 -2.37 0.14
C SER A 245 -14.69 -0.86 0.14
N ASP A 246 -14.04 -0.32 1.17
CA ASP A 246 -13.69 1.10 1.26
C ASP A 246 -12.52 1.41 0.31
N GLU A 247 -11.43 0.63 0.36
CA GLU A 247 -10.22 0.80 -0.47
C GLU A 247 -10.51 0.78 -1.98
N ALA A 248 -11.40 -0.09 -2.42
CA ALA A 248 -11.80 -0.14 -3.82
C ALA A 248 -12.40 1.19 -4.32
N ARG A 249 -13.11 1.93 -3.43
CA ARG A 249 -13.61 3.28 -3.74
C ARG A 249 -12.50 4.32 -3.73
N HIS A 250 -11.54 4.21 -2.82
CA HIS A 250 -10.40 5.11 -2.69
C HIS A 250 -9.52 5.09 -3.94
N VAL A 251 -9.15 3.91 -4.40
CA VAL A 251 -8.36 3.76 -5.63
C VAL A 251 -9.13 4.24 -6.86
N ALA A 252 -10.43 3.92 -6.98
CA ALA A 252 -11.26 4.43 -8.05
C ALA A 252 -11.32 5.97 -8.06
N PHE A 253 -11.36 6.60 -6.89
CA PHE A 253 -11.29 8.05 -6.74
C PHE A 253 -9.96 8.61 -7.27
N GLY A 254 -8.83 7.98 -6.94
CA GLY A 254 -7.52 8.36 -7.45
C GLY A 254 -7.43 8.30 -8.96
N VAL A 255 -7.79 7.17 -9.57
CA VAL A 255 -7.77 6.98 -11.03
C VAL A 255 -8.64 8.01 -11.74
N LEU A 256 -9.88 8.22 -11.26
CA LEU A 256 -10.83 9.16 -11.88
C LEU A 256 -10.35 10.61 -11.80
N SER A 257 -9.65 10.97 -10.73
CA SER A 257 -9.15 12.33 -10.52
C SER A 257 -7.91 12.63 -11.34
N LEU A 258 -6.96 11.70 -11.42
CA LEU A 258 -5.67 11.91 -12.09
C LEU A 258 -5.73 11.81 -13.61
N GLN A 259 -6.60 10.94 -14.16
CA GLN A 259 -6.69 10.70 -15.60
C GLN A 259 -6.88 11.97 -16.43
N GLU A 260 -7.70 12.91 -15.93
CA GLU A 260 -8.01 14.18 -16.58
C GLU A 260 -6.81 15.14 -16.54
N VAL A 261 -6.09 15.15 -15.43
CA VAL A 261 -5.03 16.12 -15.15
C VAL A 261 -3.74 15.81 -15.90
N TYR A 262 -3.39 14.55 -16.00
CA TYR A 262 -2.12 14.14 -16.61
C TYR A 262 -2.07 14.36 -18.13
N GLN A 263 -3.22 14.50 -18.78
CA GLN A 263 -3.28 14.81 -20.21
C GLN A 263 -2.77 16.22 -20.56
N ASP A 264 -2.84 17.15 -19.61
CA ASP A 264 -2.49 18.56 -19.83
C ASP A 264 -1.10 18.93 -19.26
N MET A 265 -0.37 17.97 -18.68
CA MET A 265 0.94 18.19 -18.07
C MET A 265 2.05 18.37 -19.10
N THR A 266 3.03 19.19 -18.76
CA THR A 266 4.28 19.30 -19.52
C THR A 266 5.14 18.05 -19.39
N ALA A 267 6.05 17.82 -20.35
CA ALA A 267 6.95 16.67 -20.29
C ALA A 267 7.80 16.63 -18.99
N LYS A 268 8.16 17.79 -18.42
CA LYS A 268 8.86 17.87 -17.14
C LYS A 268 8.00 17.41 -15.99
N GLU A 269 6.76 17.89 -15.90
CA GLU A 269 5.84 17.49 -14.84
C GLU A 269 5.53 15.98 -14.90
N VAL A 270 5.31 15.45 -16.10
CA VAL A 270 5.13 14.01 -16.29
C VAL A 270 6.34 13.23 -15.82
N ARG A 271 7.56 13.70 -16.15
CA ARG A 271 8.80 13.05 -15.72
C ARG A 271 8.93 13.00 -14.19
N GLU A 272 8.59 14.05 -13.48
CA GLU A 272 8.59 14.06 -12.01
C GLU A 272 7.64 13.00 -11.44
N ARG A 273 6.47 12.77 -12.06
CA ARG A 273 5.52 11.71 -11.67
C ARG A 273 6.04 10.31 -11.98
N GLN A 274 6.73 10.15 -13.09
CA GLN A 274 7.40 8.89 -13.43
C GLN A 274 8.51 8.54 -12.42
N GLU A 275 9.37 9.49 -12.08
CA GLU A 275 10.44 9.33 -11.10
C GLU A 275 9.87 8.96 -9.72
N PHE A 276 8.82 9.66 -9.29
CA PHE A 276 8.13 9.35 -8.03
C PHE A 276 7.49 7.95 -8.06
N ALA A 277 6.80 7.57 -9.15
CA ALA A 277 6.17 6.25 -9.25
C ALA A 277 7.21 5.11 -9.22
N PHE A 278 8.37 5.32 -9.84
CA PHE A 278 9.49 4.37 -9.77
C PHE A 278 10.03 4.25 -8.34
N GLU A 279 10.35 5.37 -7.70
CA GLU A 279 10.84 5.42 -6.32
C GLU A 279 9.87 4.74 -5.36
N ALA A 280 8.59 5.10 -5.41
CA ALA A 280 7.54 4.53 -4.59
C ALA A 280 7.44 3.01 -4.77
N GLY A 281 7.48 2.51 -6.01
CA GLY A 281 7.48 1.08 -6.30
C GLY A 281 8.66 0.34 -5.68
N ILE A 282 9.86 0.91 -5.77
CA ILE A 282 11.08 0.32 -5.20
C ILE A 282 11.02 0.33 -3.66
N ARG A 283 10.63 1.43 -3.02
CA ARG A 283 10.48 1.50 -1.55
C ARG A 283 9.42 0.52 -1.04
N MET A 284 8.32 0.37 -1.78
CA MET A 284 7.27 -0.61 -1.44
C MET A 284 7.76 -2.06 -1.59
N ARG A 285 8.63 -2.36 -2.56
CA ARG A 285 9.31 -3.66 -2.71
C ARG A 285 10.23 -3.93 -1.52
N ASP A 286 11.07 -2.98 -1.19
CA ASP A 286 12.14 -3.14 -0.20
C ASP A 286 11.58 -3.43 1.20
N ARG A 287 10.48 -2.77 1.59
CA ARG A 287 9.84 -3.04 2.89
C ARG A 287 9.29 -4.46 3.00
N LEU A 288 8.89 -5.10 1.88
CA LEU A 288 8.33 -6.45 1.91
C LEU A 288 9.35 -7.53 2.32
N LEU A 289 10.63 -7.18 2.42
CA LEU A 289 11.68 -8.05 2.96
C LEU A 289 11.62 -8.21 4.50
N GLN A 290 10.77 -7.46 5.20
CA GLN A 290 10.42 -7.61 6.62
C GLN A 290 11.66 -7.57 7.55
N GLN A 291 12.50 -6.58 7.38
CA GLN A 291 13.78 -6.42 8.08
C GLN A 291 13.65 -6.54 9.61
N GLU A 292 12.62 -5.91 10.20
CA GLU A 292 12.34 -5.94 11.63
C GLU A 292 11.99 -7.35 12.13
N VAL A 293 11.37 -8.18 11.29
CA VAL A 293 11.05 -9.57 11.64
C VAL A 293 12.33 -10.39 11.72
N TRP A 294 13.24 -10.24 10.75
CA TRP A 294 14.51 -10.93 10.76
C TRP A 294 15.37 -10.56 11.97
N ASP A 295 15.42 -9.26 12.32
CA ASP A 295 16.11 -8.79 13.53
C ASP A 295 15.53 -9.44 14.79
N ARG A 296 14.19 -9.42 14.94
CA ARG A 296 13.53 -10.01 16.11
C ARG A 296 13.70 -11.53 16.20
N MET A 297 13.83 -12.20 15.07
CA MET A 297 14.18 -13.62 15.03
C MET A 297 15.67 -13.90 15.31
N GLY A 298 16.48 -12.86 15.56
CA GLY A 298 17.90 -12.96 15.86
C GLY A 298 18.77 -13.29 14.64
N CYS A 299 18.28 -13.03 13.44
CA CYS A 299 19.00 -13.23 12.20
C CYS A 299 19.83 -12.01 11.81
N ASP A 300 20.85 -12.23 10.98
CA ASP A 300 21.59 -11.16 10.31
C ASP A 300 20.69 -10.57 9.22
N VAL A 301 20.20 -9.34 9.44
CA VAL A 301 19.24 -8.67 8.54
C VAL A 301 19.82 -8.47 7.16
N LYS A 302 21.09 -8.09 7.02
CA LYS A 302 21.73 -7.93 5.70
C LYS A 302 21.74 -9.22 4.91
N LYS A 303 22.07 -10.34 5.56
CA LYS A 303 22.02 -11.65 4.90
C LYS A 303 20.62 -12.07 4.53
N ALA A 304 19.63 -11.74 5.35
CA ALA A 304 18.23 -12.02 5.03
C ALA A 304 17.75 -11.22 3.83
N VAL A 305 18.09 -9.93 3.77
CA VAL A 305 17.81 -9.05 2.62
C VAL A 305 18.53 -9.54 1.36
N GLU A 306 19.84 -9.79 1.43
CA GLU A 306 20.61 -10.30 0.30
C GLU A 306 20.03 -11.62 -0.22
N HIS A 307 19.67 -12.52 0.68
CA HIS A 307 19.03 -13.78 0.31
C HIS A 307 17.66 -13.56 -0.33
N GLY A 308 16.82 -12.68 0.25
CA GLY A 308 15.49 -12.35 -0.27
C GLY A 308 15.51 -11.75 -1.67
N LEU A 309 16.47 -10.85 -1.95
CA LEU A 309 16.66 -10.25 -3.28
C LEU A 309 17.09 -11.27 -4.34
N ASN A 310 17.73 -12.38 -3.94
CA ASN A 310 18.19 -13.43 -4.84
C ASN A 310 17.18 -14.58 -5.03
N ILE A 311 16.00 -14.52 -4.39
CA ILE A 311 14.92 -15.47 -4.64
C ILE A 311 14.37 -15.21 -6.06
N PRO A 312 14.17 -16.26 -6.89
CA PRO A 312 13.61 -16.09 -8.22
C PRO A 312 12.26 -15.34 -8.21
N ASP A 313 12.04 -14.49 -9.20
CA ASP A 313 10.84 -13.65 -9.28
C ASP A 313 9.52 -14.45 -9.22
N ASP A 314 9.50 -15.64 -9.83
CA ASP A 314 8.33 -16.53 -9.79
C ASP A 314 7.94 -16.98 -8.38
N ASP A 315 8.87 -16.96 -7.44
CA ASP A 315 8.67 -17.33 -6.03
C ASP A 315 8.49 -16.09 -5.11
N GLN A 316 8.62 -14.87 -5.65
CA GLN A 316 8.41 -13.61 -4.93
C GLN A 316 6.96 -13.12 -5.04
N ILE A 317 6.01 -13.86 -4.46
CA ILE A 317 4.57 -13.62 -4.60
C ILE A 317 4.16 -12.19 -4.25
N PHE A 318 4.70 -11.62 -3.18
CA PHE A 318 4.36 -10.25 -2.78
C PHE A 318 4.90 -9.19 -3.74
N ASN A 319 6.07 -9.42 -4.31
CA ASN A 319 6.66 -8.52 -5.29
C ASN A 319 5.83 -8.53 -6.58
N GLN A 320 5.44 -9.71 -7.06
CA GLN A 320 4.53 -9.84 -8.19
C GLN A 320 3.18 -9.18 -7.92
N LEU A 321 2.61 -9.38 -6.72
CA LEU A 321 1.36 -8.77 -6.31
C LEU A 321 1.44 -7.25 -6.31
N LEU A 322 2.51 -6.67 -5.76
CA LEU A 322 2.79 -5.24 -5.75
C LEU A 322 2.76 -4.66 -7.17
N PHE A 323 3.62 -5.17 -8.04
CA PHE A 323 3.75 -4.63 -9.39
C PHE A 323 2.58 -4.98 -10.30
N SER A 324 1.80 -6.03 -10.00
CA SER A 324 0.55 -6.33 -10.69
C SER A 324 -0.51 -5.23 -10.54
N LYS A 325 -0.37 -4.35 -9.55
CA LYS A 325 -1.23 -3.17 -9.37
C LYS A 325 -0.57 -1.89 -9.86
N ILE A 326 0.70 -1.71 -9.54
CA ILE A 326 1.44 -0.48 -9.89
C ILE A 326 1.54 -0.31 -11.41
N VAL A 327 1.99 -1.34 -12.13
CA VAL A 327 2.28 -1.22 -13.57
C VAL A 327 1.02 -0.93 -14.41
N PRO A 328 -0.11 -1.67 -14.24
CA PRO A 328 -1.34 -1.35 -14.96
C PRO A 328 -1.91 0.03 -14.61
N ASN A 329 -1.83 0.45 -13.35
CA ASN A 329 -2.27 1.79 -12.94
C ASN A 329 -1.42 2.89 -13.61
N CYS A 330 -0.09 2.74 -13.65
CA CYS A 330 0.80 3.67 -14.37
C CYS A 330 0.49 3.69 -15.87
N ARG A 331 0.18 2.53 -16.48
CA ARG A 331 -0.30 2.48 -17.89
C ARG A 331 -1.61 3.25 -18.05
N LYS A 332 -2.57 3.04 -17.17
CA LYS A 332 -3.89 3.69 -17.21
C LYS A 332 -3.79 5.20 -17.10
N LEU A 333 -2.87 5.69 -16.30
CA LEU A 333 -2.59 7.11 -16.15
C LEU A 333 -1.75 7.70 -17.30
N GLY A 334 -1.28 6.86 -18.23
CA GLY A 334 -0.44 7.27 -19.35
C GLY A 334 1.02 7.51 -18.97
N LEU A 335 1.45 7.16 -17.76
CA LEU A 335 2.81 7.42 -17.27
C LEU A 335 3.86 6.49 -17.90
N LEU A 336 3.52 5.27 -18.32
CA LEU A 336 4.50 4.32 -18.87
C LEU A 336 5.15 4.85 -20.15
N ASP A 337 4.34 5.38 -21.07
CA ASP A 337 4.78 5.75 -22.42
C ASP A 337 4.96 7.26 -22.61
N ALA A 338 4.71 8.06 -21.58
CA ALA A 338 4.82 9.49 -21.68
C ALA A 338 6.29 9.94 -21.88
N GLY A 339 6.45 11.03 -22.61
CA GLY A 339 7.77 11.60 -22.90
C GLY A 339 8.64 10.67 -23.75
N ASP A 340 9.77 10.25 -23.20
CA ASP A 340 10.74 9.33 -23.80
C ASP A 340 10.51 7.85 -23.42
N GLY A 341 9.45 7.54 -22.66
CA GLY A 341 9.15 6.18 -22.20
C GLY A 341 10.04 5.69 -21.04
N TRP A 342 10.64 6.60 -20.32
CA TRP A 342 11.61 6.29 -19.26
C TRP A 342 11.06 5.32 -18.20
N LEU A 343 9.81 5.49 -17.74
CA LEU A 343 9.24 4.60 -16.72
C LEU A 343 9.07 3.17 -17.26
N ARG A 344 8.70 3.03 -18.53
CA ARG A 344 8.66 1.73 -19.21
C ARG A 344 10.04 1.06 -19.23
N GLU A 345 11.09 1.84 -19.56
CA GLU A 345 12.47 1.35 -19.56
C GLU A 345 12.85 0.84 -18.16
N LYS A 346 12.58 1.64 -17.11
CA LYS A 346 12.87 1.26 -15.72
C LYS A 346 12.13 0.01 -15.25
N TYR A 347 10.85 -0.11 -15.57
CA TYR A 347 10.07 -1.30 -15.25
C TYR A 347 10.48 -2.53 -16.07
N THR A 348 11.08 -2.32 -17.25
CA THR A 348 11.70 -3.40 -18.04
C THR A 348 13.01 -3.86 -17.39
N GLU A 349 13.87 -2.92 -16.95
CA GLU A 349 15.14 -3.23 -16.28
C GLU A 349 14.95 -4.07 -15.01
N ILE A 350 13.90 -3.79 -14.23
CA ILE A 350 13.57 -4.56 -13.02
C ILE A 350 12.63 -5.76 -13.27
N GLY A 351 12.34 -6.10 -14.54
CA GLY A 351 11.62 -7.33 -14.91
C GLY A 351 10.11 -7.32 -14.68
N VAL A 352 9.47 -6.17 -14.41
CA VAL A 352 8.04 -6.13 -14.03
C VAL A 352 7.10 -5.63 -15.14
N ILE A 353 7.64 -5.21 -16.28
CA ILE A 353 6.83 -4.61 -17.36
C ILE A 353 5.77 -5.56 -17.95
N GLU A 354 6.03 -6.86 -17.92
CA GLU A 354 5.08 -7.87 -18.43
C GLU A 354 3.73 -7.83 -17.70
N LEU A 355 3.69 -7.24 -16.50
CA LEU A 355 2.46 -7.08 -15.71
C LEU A 355 1.55 -5.96 -16.24
N GLU A 356 1.99 -5.16 -17.21
CA GLU A 356 1.19 -4.06 -17.78
C GLU A 356 -0.15 -4.50 -18.39
N HIS A 357 -0.25 -5.76 -18.78
CA HIS A 357 -1.45 -6.31 -19.43
C HIS A 357 -2.56 -6.71 -18.44
N LEU A 358 -2.26 -6.68 -17.15
CA LEU A 358 -3.25 -6.97 -16.12
C LEU A 358 -4.28 -5.83 -16.02
N GLU A 359 -5.42 -6.13 -15.40
CA GLU A 359 -6.46 -5.14 -15.13
C GLU A 359 -5.96 -4.06 -14.18
N ASP A 360 -6.25 -2.79 -14.50
CA ASP A 360 -6.02 -1.70 -13.57
C ASP A 360 -7.07 -1.70 -12.43
N THR A 361 -6.75 -1.07 -11.33
CA THR A 361 -7.61 -1.10 -10.14
C THR A 361 -8.97 -0.43 -10.36
N GLY A 362 -9.06 0.52 -11.30
CA GLY A 362 -10.33 1.14 -11.69
C GLY A 362 -11.23 0.20 -12.50
N GLU A 363 -10.66 -0.68 -13.33
CA GLU A 363 -11.38 -1.72 -14.07
C GLU A 363 -11.85 -2.80 -13.11
N GLU A 364 -10.98 -3.29 -12.23
CA GLU A 364 -11.35 -4.22 -11.17
C GLU A 364 -12.51 -3.67 -10.32
N TYR A 365 -12.49 -2.39 -9.93
CA TYR A 365 -13.57 -1.78 -9.18
C TYR A 365 -14.91 -1.83 -9.92
N SER A 366 -14.92 -1.71 -11.24
CA SER A 366 -16.14 -1.78 -12.03
C SER A 366 -16.76 -3.19 -12.05
N THR A 367 -15.91 -4.21 -11.89
CA THR A 367 -16.30 -5.63 -11.82
C THR A 367 -16.49 -6.09 -10.37
N PHE A 368 -15.85 -5.44 -9.41
CA PHE A 368 -16.08 -5.59 -7.98
C PHE A 368 -17.43 -4.97 -7.61
N SER A 369 -18.50 -5.52 -8.14
CA SER A 369 -19.81 -5.40 -7.52
C SER A 369 -19.78 -6.19 -6.22
N ILE A 370 -18.77 -5.95 -5.36
CA ILE A 370 -18.84 -6.42 -4.00
C ILE A 370 -20.11 -5.77 -3.45
N GLU A 371 -21.19 -6.39 -3.76
CA GLU A 371 -21.99 -6.96 -2.75
C GLU A 371 -22.28 -5.94 -1.64
N ASP A 372 -22.51 -4.65 -2.06
CA ASP A 372 -23.31 -3.75 -1.25
C ASP A 372 -24.62 -4.44 -0.83
N GLU A 373 -25.10 -5.39 -1.64
CA GLU A 373 -26.23 -6.27 -1.29
C GLU A 373 -25.90 -7.26 -0.17
N GLN A 374 -24.69 -7.79 -0.07
CA GLN A 374 -24.32 -8.69 1.03
C GLN A 374 -23.98 -7.93 2.32
N LEU A 375 -23.38 -6.74 2.25
CA LEU A 375 -23.22 -5.88 3.43
C LEU A 375 -24.58 -5.41 3.97
N ALA A 376 -25.55 -5.18 3.10
CA ALA A 376 -26.93 -4.85 3.51
C ALA A 376 -27.68 -6.04 4.10
N THR A 377 -27.43 -7.28 3.62
CA THR A 377 -28.05 -8.51 4.16
C THR A 377 -27.43 -8.98 5.47
N ASP A 378 -26.14 -8.70 5.69
CA ASP A 378 -25.48 -9.01 6.99
C ASP A 378 -25.91 -8.06 8.13
N ARG A 379 -26.61 -6.95 7.81
CA ARG A 379 -27.17 -5.99 8.77
C ARG A 379 -28.65 -6.25 9.09
N SER A 380 -29.30 -7.17 8.41
CA SER A 380 -30.70 -7.58 8.62
C SER A 380 -30.79 -8.89 9.39
#